data_214db668155c0c9e50bcc38db805b6cf
#
_entry.id   214db668155c0c9e50bcc38db805b6cf
#
_cell.length_a   1.000
_cell.length_b   1.000
_cell.length_c   1.000
_cell.angle_alpha   90.00
_cell.angle_beta   90.00
_cell.angle_gamma   90.00
#
_symmetry.space_group_name_H-M   'P 1'
#
loop_
_entity.id
_entity.type
_entity.pdbx_description
1 polymer ?
#
loop_
_entity_poly.entity_id
_entity_poly.type
_entity_poly.pdbx_seq_one_letter_code
_entity_poly.pdbx_strand_id
1 'polypeptide(L)'
;MLAPLGMDGPLTRDFLSAAGLQAENCNDAAELCTKVDEGCGAIVLAEEILDVASSSGLVEMLDRQPPWSDVPIVIVTSDGRLGEERTRRLGVFGPAANVTLLERPFRPATLVSTVDAGLRARRRQYQVRDLVNELQEARDTAERANLAKDDFLAALSHELRTPLNPVLLLASEAALDPKMPAAIRSDFDMIARNVELEAHLIDDLLDLTRITRGKVVLDLHLLDVHAVLHDALAAIQNELKDRILNLRLDLQAARSHTMADPVRLMQVFWNILKNAVKFTPDHGSIVVTTWNPPGENRLAIEIADTGIGMRADEISTAFDAFAQGEHARRESTQRFGGLGLGLAISRMLLELHGGGIRAASRGRGHGSTFSIELALAAVKPSPAAEPASGRTTGSAPSGRNPLPPDAKTVLLVEDHEPTRSSLTRLLNRRGYAVTAAGSIAEASEAARRRPFDLLISDLGLPDGNGCELMATYRQNFSRSIALSGYGMESDLEHTRKAGFTAHLVKPLTTQSLDRTLHDLFAAPAHQPG
;
A
#
# COMPACT_ATOMS: atom_id res chain seq x y z
N MET A 1 41.11 -37.94 -10.92
CA MET A 1 41.49 -38.69 -12.14
C MET A 1 41.22 -40.16 -11.95
N LEU A 2 40.67 -40.80 -12.94
CA LEU A 2 40.47 -42.26 -12.94
C LEU A 2 41.04 -42.87 -14.24
N ALA A 3 42.14 -43.62 -14.09
CA ALA A 3 42.87 -44.29 -15.18
C ALA A 3 43.43 -45.64 -14.65
N PRO A 4 42.71 -46.74 -14.77
CA PRO A 4 43.00 -47.98 -14.08
C PRO A 4 44.10 -48.86 -14.70
N LEU A 5 44.60 -48.50 -15.86
CA LEU A 5 45.55 -49.35 -16.59
C LEU A 5 46.99 -48.78 -16.60
N GLY A 6 47.92 -49.48 -15.98
CA GLY A 6 49.34 -49.24 -16.10
C GLY A 6 49.87 -47.93 -15.54
N MET A 7 50.83 -47.31 -16.23
CA MET A 7 51.52 -46.06 -15.82
C MET A 7 50.76 -44.78 -16.21
N ASP A 8 49.64 -44.88 -16.91
CA ASP A 8 48.92 -43.72 -17.47
C ASP A 8 48.41 -42.73 -16.39
N GLY A 9 47.86 -43.23 -15.30
CA GLY A 9 47.40 -42.42 -14.18
C GLY A 9 48.53 -41.60 -13.50
N PRO A 10 49.63 -42.28 -13.06
CA PRO A 10 50.79 -41.60 -12.50
C PRO A 10 51.43 -40.60 -13.44
N LEU A 11 51.65 -40.98 -14.70
CA LEU A 11 52.22 -40.06 -15.73
C LEU A 11 51.35 -38.83 -15.99
N THR A 12 50.06 -39.03 -16.12
CA THR A 12 49.09 -37.91 -16.30
C THR A 12 49.09 -36.95 -15.11
N ARG A 13 49.12 -37.51 -13.91
CA ARG A 13 49.24 -36.70 -12.65
C ARG A 13 50.55 -35.91 -12.64
N ASP A 14 51.68 -36.56 -13.00
CA ASP A 14 53.00 -35.91 -12.99
C ASP A 14 53.06 -34.77 -14.02
N PHE A 15 52.47 -34.92 -15.24
CA PHE A 15 52.33 -33.85 -16.22
C PHE A 15 51.47 -32.68 -15.72
N LEU A 16 50.35 -32.96 -15.09
CA LEU A 16 49.48 -31.91 -14.51
C LEU A 16 50.17 -31.21 -13.38
N SER A 17 50.86 -31.96 -12.47
CA SER A 17 51.63 -31.41 -11.37
C SER A 17 52.79 -30.53 -11.81
N ALA A 18 53.51 -30.93 -12.87
CA ALA A 18 54.59 -30.15 -13.46
C ALA A 18 54.08 -28.82 -14.06
N ALA A 19 52.79 -28.75 -14.45
CA ALA A 19 52.09 -27.54 -14.88
C ALA A 19 51.44 -26.73 -13.74
N GLY A 20 51.67 -27.12 -12.47
CA GLY A 20 51.10 -26.45 -11.31
C GLY A 20 49.64 -26.80 -10.99
N LEU A 21 49.12 -27.88 -11.63
CA LEU A 21 47.75 -28.35 -11.40
C LEU A 21 47.77 -29.50 -10.38
N GLN A 22 47.04 -29.38 -9.29
CA GLN A 22 46.90 -30.48 -8.31
C GLN A 22 45.97 -31.55 -8.88
N ALA A 23 46.42 -32.78 -8.97
CA ALA A 23 45.64 -33.91 -9.46
C ALA A 23 45.78 -35.13 -8.51
N GLU A 24 44.64 -35.73 -8.19
CA GLU A 24 44.56 -36.94 -7.39
C GLU A 24 44.10 -38.12 -8.27
N ASN A 25 44.71 -39.29 -8.08
CA ASN A 25 44.25 -40.51 -8.74
C ASN A 25 43.22 -41.21 -7.87
N CYS A 26 42.14 -41.64 -8.47
CA CYS A 26 41.10 -42.47 -7.85
C CYS A 26 41.27 -43.92 -8.34
N ASN A 27 41.01 -44.87 -7.48
CA ASN A 27 41.17 -46.32 -7.78
C ASN A 27 39.94 -46.86 -8.50
N ASP A 28 38.77 -46.30 -8.22
CA ASP A 28 37.48 -46.69 -8.81
C ASP A 28 36.50 -45.51 -8.96
N ALA A 29 35.34 -45.76 -9.54
CA ALA A 29 34.31 -44.76 -9.77
C ALA A 29 33.67 -44.27 -8.47
N ALA A 30 33.61 -45.08 -7.42
CA ALA A 30 33.02 -44.71 -6.14
C ALA A 30 33.90 -43.68 -5.41
N GLU A 31 35.22 -43.90 -5.39
CA GLU A 31 36.19 -42.94 -4.86
C GLU A 31 36.17 -41.63 -5.66
N LEU A 32 36.02 -41.71 -6.99
CA LEU A 32 35.88 -40.53 -7.83
C LEU A 32 34.63 -39.70 -7.46
N CYS A 33 33.47 -40.37 -7.32
CA CYS A 33 32.24 -39.68 -6.93
C CYS A 33 32.39 -38.99 -5.55
N THR A 34 32.98 -39.68 -4.57
CA THR A 34 33.25 -39.08 -3.25
C THR A 34 34.13 -37.83 -3.35
N LYS A 35 35.18 -37.89 -4.18
CA LYS A 35 36.06 -36.72 -4.39
C LYS A 35 35.41 -35.59 -5.15
N VAL A 36 34.44 -35.88 -6.02
CA VAL A 36 33.65 -34.84 -6.70
C VAL A 36 32.69 -34.16 -5.71
N ASP A 37 32.08 -34.91 -4.79
CA ASP A 37 31.20 -34.38 -3.76
C ASP A 37 31.99 -33.51 -2.74
N GLU A 38 33.24 -33.87 -2.42
CA GLU A 38 34.15 -33.04 -1.64
C GLU A 38 34.53 -31.72 -2.37
N GLY A 39 34.37 -31.68 -3.68
CA GLY A 39 34.65 -30.54 -4.56
C GLY A 39 35.83 -30.78 -5.50
N CYS A 40 35.56 -30.75 -6.78
CA CYS A 40 36.61 -30.87 -7.81
C CYS A 40 36.49 -29.77 -8.88
N GLY A 41 37.62 -29.44 -9.48
CA GLY A 41 37.69 -28.48 -10.58
C GLY A 41 37.44 -29.08 -11.97
N ALA A 42 37.88 -30.33 -12.19
CA ALA A 42 37.70 -31.07 -13.44
C ALA A 42 37.90 -32.57 -13.19
N ILE A 43 37.29 -33.38 -14.01
CA ILE A 43 37.42 -34.84 -14.02
C ILE A 43 38.20 -35.27 -15.26
N VAL A 44 39.20 -36.15 -15.09
CA VAL A 44 39.91 -36.77 -16.21
C VAL A 44 39.69 -38.27 -16.13
N LEU A 45 39.13 -38.84 -17.20
CA LEU A 45 38.77 -40.24 -17.30
C LEU A 45 39.50 -40.91 -18.47
N ALA A 46 39.90 -42.15 -18.30
CA ALA A 46 40.31 -42.99 -19.43
C ALA A 46 39.07 -43.71 -20.02
N GLU A 47 38.97 -43.78 -21.36
CA GLU A 47 37.84 -44.39 -22.05
C GLU A 47 37.58 -45.85 -21.62
N GLU A 48 38.63 -46.54 -21.24
CA GLU A 48 38.60 -47.97 -20.84
C GLU A 48 37.77 -48.22 -19.58
N ILE A 49 37.47 -47.17 -18.81
CA ILE A 49 36.66 -47.25 -17.57
C ILE A 49 35.16 -47.10 -17.83
N LEU A 50 34.80 -46.62 -19.02
CA LEU A 50 33.42 -46.33 -19.39
C LEU A 50 32.69 -47.61 -19.82
N ASP A 51 32.59 -48.58 -18.90
CA ASP A 51 31.64 -49.70 -19.07
C ASP A 51 30.27 -49.35 -18.45
N VAL A 52 29.26 -50.11 -18.80
CA VAL A 52 27.87 -49.82 -18.40
C VAL A 52 27.69 -49.89 -16.86
N ALA A 53 28.49 -50.68 -16.17
CA ALA A 53 28.38 -50.88 -14.73
C ALA A 53 29.08 -49.74 -13.94
N SER A 54 30.24 -49.28 -14.42
CA SER A 54 31.04 -48.26 -13.77
C SER A 54 30.56 -46.84 -14.08
N SER A 55 29.83 -46.61 -15.18
CA SER A 55 29.33 -45.29 -15.60
C SER A 55 28.02 -44.89 -14.94
N SER A 56 27.21 -45.83 -14.41
CA SER A 56 25.91 -45.51 -13.80
C SER A 56 26.04 -44.59 -12.58
N GLY A 57 27.02 -44.79 -11.71
CA GLY A 57 27.26 -43.95 -10.55
C GLY A 57 27.74 -42.54 -10.94
N LEU A 58 28.56 -42.44 -11.99
CA LEU A 58 29.03 -41.13 -12.50
C LEU A 58 27.87 -40.31 -13.14
N VAL A 59 26.99 -40.97 -13.90
CA VAL A 59 25.82 -40.31 -14.49
C VAL A 59 24.87 -39.82 -13.38
N GLU A 60 24.59 -40.65 -12.39
CA GLU A 60 23.74 -40.29 -11.26
C GLU A 60 24.31 -39.14 -10.47
N MET A 61 25.63 -39.09 -10.27
CA MET A 61 26.33 -37.97 -9.63
C MET A 61 26.23 -36.67 -10.48
N LEU A 62 26.36 -36.76 -11.80
CA LEU A 62 26.22 -35.60 -12.69
C LEU A 62 24.79 -35.07 -12.72
N ASP A 63 23.78 -35.94 -12.71
CA ASP A 63 22.37 -35.57 -12.69
C ASP A 63 21.95 -34.91 -11.37
N ARG A 64 22.64 -35.19 -10.28
CA ARG A 64 22.41 -34.57 -8.96
C ARG A 64 23.09 -33.23 -8.79
N GLN A 65 23.88 -32.76 -9.76
CA GLN A 65 24.53 -31.47 -9.66
C GLN A 65 23.51 -30.35 -9.55
N PRO A 66 23.77 -29.33 -8.70
CA PRO A 66 22.92 -28.14 -8.67
C PRO A 66 22.96 -27.41 -10.02
N PRO A 67 21.91 -26.66 -10.41
CA PRO A 67 21.76 -26.02 -11.73
C PRO A 67 22.92 -25.11 -12.15
N TRP A 68 23.69 -24.60 -11.19
CA TRP A 68 24.85 -23.76 -11.47
C TRP A 68 26.12 -24.55 -11.76
N SER A 69 26.14 -25.86 -11.47
CA SER A 69 27.31 -26.74 -11.51
C SER A 69 27.29 -27.56 -12.79
N ASP A 70 28.34 -27.43 -13.56
CA ASP A 70 28.60 -28.22 -14.77
C ASP A 70 30.10 -28.60 -14.76
N VAL A 71 30.41 -29.74 -14.13
CA VAL A 71 31.80 -30.20 -13.94
C VAL A 71 32.41 -30.57 -15.27
N PRO A 72 33.55 -29.98 -15.70
CA PRO A 72 34.23 -30.35 -16.93
C PRO A 72 34.83 -31.78 -16.84
N ILE A 73 34.54 -32.59 -17.84
CA ILE A 73 35.03 -33.96 -17.93
C ILE A 73 35.92 -34.08 -19.17
N VAL A 74 37.18 -34.45 -18.97
CA VAL A 74 38.11 -34.76 -20.06
C VAL A 74 38.23 -36.27 -20.18
N ILE A 75 37.82 -36.82 -21.31
CA ILE A 75 37.92 -38.26 -21.58
C ILE A 75 39.07 -38.49 -22.52
N VAL A 76 40.06 -39.26 -22.06
CA VAL A 76 41.20 -39.69 -22.85
C VAL A 76 40.83 -40.95 -23.60
N THR A 77 40.84 -40.88 -24.92
CA THR A 77 40.35 -41.96 -25.81
C THR A 77 41.52 -42.61 -26.56
N SER A 78 41.37 -43.91 -26.91
CA SER A 78 42.32 -44.65 -27.73
C SER A 78 42.27 -44.18 -29.21
N ASP A 79 43.37 -44.40 -29.97
CA ASP A 79 43.42 -44.19 -31.41
C ASP A 79 42.50 -45.16 -32.14
N GLY A 80 41.58 -44.67 -32.95
CA GLY A 80 40.69 -45.49 -33.72
C GLY A 80 39.40 -44.79 -34.16
N ARG A 81 38.82 -45.25 -35.30
CA ARG A 81 37.56 -44.72 -35.83
C ARG A 81 36.43 -44.86 -34.79
N LEU A 82 35.60 -43.83 -34.67
CA LEU A 82 34.37 -43.84 -33.87
C LEU A 82 33.45 -44.99 -34.35
N GLY A 83 33.56 -46.15 -33.73
CA GLY A 83 32.61 -47.26 -33.93
C GLY A 83 31.31 -47.00 -33.18
N GLU A 84 30.23 -47.64 -33.58
CA GLU A 84 28.89 -47.51 -32.92
C GLU A 84 28.95 -47.77 -31.42
N GLU A 85 29.78 -48.70 -31.00
CA GLU A 85 29.98 -49.09 -29.59
C GLU A 85 30.64 -47.97 -28.77
N ARG A 86 31.60 -47.25 -29.36
CA ARG A 86 32.27 -46.08 -28.74
C ARG A 86 31.34 -44.90 -28.62
N THR A 87 30.55 -44.65 -29.66
CA THR A 87 29.51 -43.58 -29.62
C THR A 87 28.47 -43.89 -28.53
N ARG A 88 28.11 -45.14 -28.32
CA ARG A 88 27.20 -45.59 -27.27
C ARG A 88 27.81 -45.39 -25.87
N ARG A 89 29.09 -45.70 -25.64
CA ARG A 89 29.80 -45.49 -24.36
C ARG A 89 29.93 -44.01 -24.00
N LEU A 90 30.24 -43.15 -24.94
CA LEU A 90 30.34 -41.72 -24.74
C LEU A 90 28.95 -41.06 -24.57
N GLY A 91 27.92 -41.61 -25.20
CA GLY A 91 26.53 -41.17 -25.11
C GLY A 91 25.89 -41.38 -23.72
N VAL A 92 26.51 -42.13 -22.84
CA VAL A 92 26.03 -42.40 -21.47
C VAL A 92 25.92 -41.11 -20.66
N PHE A 93 26.81 -40.13 -20.90
CA PHE A 93 26.78 -38.83 -20.17
C PHE A 93 25.69 -37.87 -20.65
N GLY A 94 24.98 -38.20 -21.73
CA GLY A 94 23.94 -37.37 -22.31
C GLY A 94 24.45 -36.08 -22.99
N PRO A 95 23.59 -35.35 -23.71
CA PRO A 95 23.97 -34.18 -24.48
C PRO A 95 24.26 -32.94 -23.61
N ALA A 96 23.92 -32.99 -22.35
CA ALA A 96 24.08 -31.86 -21.40
C ALA A 96 25.40 -31.90 -20.63
N ALA A 97 26.16 -32.99 -20.69
CA ALA A 97 27.41 -33.10 -19.93
C ALA A 97 28.55 -32.32 -20.64
N ASN A 98 29.35 -31.62 -19.84
CA ASN A 98 30.51 -30.84 -20.30
C ASN A 98 31.73 -31.77 -20.56
N VAL A 99 31.63 -32.54 -21.63
CA VAL A 99 32.63 -33.56 -21.99
C VAL A 99 33.52 -33.06 -23.11
N THR A 100 34.83 -33.16 -22.90
CA THR A 100 35.87 -32.91 -23.92
C THR A 100 36.63 -34.20 -24.16
N LEU A 101 36.71 -34.61 -25.43
CA LEU A 101 37.46 -35.78 -25.85
C LEU A 101 38.92 -35.43 -26.18
N LEU A 102 39.85 -36.24 -25.71
CA LEU A 102 41.28 -36.10 -26.00
C LEU A 102 41.83 -37.42 -26.55
N GLU A 103 42.11 -37.46 -27.86
CA GLU A 103 42.59 -38.67 -28.55
C GLU A 103 44.10 -38.92 -28.34
N ARG A 104 44.45 -40.19 -28.09
CA ARG A 104 45.85 -40.65 -28.05
C ARG A 104 46.35 -40.91 -29.47
N PRO A 105 47.65 -40.63 -29.82
CA PRO A 105 48.63 -40.00 -28.93
C PRO A 105 48.47 -38.46 -28.86
N PHE A 106 48.46 -37.88 -27.67
CA PHE A 106 48.41 -36.45 -27.48
C PHE A 106 49.71 -35.89 -26.88
N ARG A 107 49.96 -34.61 -27.10
CA ARG A 107 51.07 -33.92 -26.45
C ARG A 107 50.70 -33.53 -25.02
N PRO A 108 51.61 -33.66 -24.03
CA PRO A 108 51.33 -33.24 -22.64
C PRO A 108 50.74 -31.82 -22.54
N ALA A 109 51.23 -30.89 -23.36
CA ALA A 109 50.72 -29.49 -23.45
C ALA A 109 49.23 -29.45 -23.82
N THR A 110 48.73 -30.35 -24.65
CA THR A 110 47.32 -30.43 -25.06
C THR A 110 46.43 -30.86 -23.86
N LEU A 111 46.85 -31.85 -23.10
CA LEU A 111 46.15 -32.28 -21.88
C LEU A 111 46.09 -31.12 -20.87
N VAL A 112 47.22 -30.49 -20.59
CA VAL A 112 47.30 -29.37 -19.63
C VAL A 112 46.39 -28.21 -20.07
N SER A 113 46.42 -27.86 -21.36
CA SER A 113 45.59 -26.72 -21.87
C SER A 113 44.10 -27.07 -21.81
N THR A 114 43.70 -28.32 -22.07
CA THR A 114 42.30 -28.78 -21.97
C THR A 114 41.79 -28.78 -20.53
N VAL A 115 42.56 -29.30 -19.60
CA VAL A 115 42.22 -29.30 -18.18
C VAL A 115 42.16 -27.86 -17.66
N ASP A 116 43.12 -27.01 -18.00
CA ASP A 116 43.13 -25.63 -17.57
C ASP A 116 41.96 -24.80 -18.15
N ALA A 117 41.53 -25.11 -19.39
CA ALA A 117 40.31 -24.50 -19.95
C ALA A 117 39.06 -24.92 -19.14
N GLY A 118 38.94 -26.21 -18.76
CA GLY A 118 37.88 -26.72 -17.89
C GLY A 118 37.93 -26.03 -16.51
N LEU A 119 39.08 -25.92 -15.90
CA LEU A 119 39.24 -25.26 -14.60
C LEU A 119 38.88 -23.79 -14.64
N ARG A 120 39.20 -23.05 -15.73
CA ARG A 120 38.76 -21.67 -15.90
C ARG A 120 37.24 -21.57 -16.04
N ALA A 121 36.61 -22.46 -16.78
CA ALA A 121 35.16 -22.52 -16.89
C ALA A 121 34.52 -22.78 -15.51
N ARG A 122 35.07 -23.75 -14.75
CA ARG A 122 34.60 -24.09 -13.42
C ARG A 122 34.72 -22.94 -12.41
N ARG A 123 35.85 -22.21 -12.42
CA ARG A 123 36.04 -21.00 -11.59
C ARG A 123 34.97 -19.94 -11.88
N ARG A 124 34.59 -19.75 -13.14
CA ARG A 124 33.51 -18.82 -13.51
C ARG A 124 32.16 -19.27 -12.96
N GLN A 125 31.86 -20.56 -12.98
CA GLN A 125 30.63 -21.09 -12.38
C GLN A 125 30.55 -20.79 -10.88
N TYR A 126 31.62 -21.01 -10.14
CA TYR A 126 31.70 -20.65 -8.72
C TYR A 126 31.54 -19.15 -8.49
N GLN A 127 32.20 -18.30 -9.28
CA GLN A 127 32.05 -16.84 -9.19
C GLN A 127 30.59 -16.40 -9.41
N VAL A 128 29.92 -16.96 -10.40
CA VAL A 128 28.50 -16.67 -10.67
C VAL A 128 27.61 -17.12 -9.49
N ARG A 129 27.83 -18.34 -8.97
CA ARG A 129 27.12 -18.83 -7.79
C ARG A 129 27.26 -17.89 -6.59
N ASP A 130 28.50 -17.51 -6.27
CA ASP A 130 28.79 -16.64 -5.14
C ASP A 130 28.15 -15.26 -5.31
N LEU A 131 28.23 -14.68 -6.52
CA LEU A 131 27.57 -13.41 -6.85
C LEU A 131 26.04 -13.48 -6.74
N VAL A 132 25.44 -14.60 -7.19
CA VAL A 132 23.98 -14.79 -7.06
C VAL A 132 23.57 -14.88 -5.59
N ASN A 133 24.35 -15.61 -4.77
CA ASN A 133 24.09 -15.71 -3.34
C ASN A 133 24.23 -14.36 -2.64
N GLU A 134 25.29 -13.60 -2.92
CA GLU A 134 25.46 -12.24 -2.38
C GLU A 134 24.30 -11.31 -2.78
N LEU A 135 23.86 -11.39 -4.02
CA LEU A 135 22.73 -10.59 -4.53
C LEU A 135 21.42 -10.96 -3.81
N GLN A 136 21.18 -12.26 -3.59
CA GLN A 136 19.99 -12.73 -2.87
C GLN A 136 20.00 -12.26 -1.41
N GLU A 137 21.12 -12.40 -0.70
CA GLU A 137 21.27 -11.93 0.68
C GLU A 137 21.08 -10.41 0.81
N ALA A 138 21.67 -9.65 -0.12
CA ALA A 138 21.51 -8.19 -0.15
C ALA A 138 20.05 -7.80 -0.42
N ARG A 139 19.37 -8.49 -1.35
CA ARG A 139 17.95 -8.28 -1.64
C ARG A 139 17.09 -8.57 -0.42
N ASP A 140 17.25 -9.74 0.19
CA ASP A 140 16.46 -10.15 1.35
C ASP A 140 16.66 -9.21 2.56
N THR A 141 17.87 -8.67 2.69
CA THR A 141 18.19 -7.69 3.74
C THR A 141 17.49 -6.35 3.45
N ALA A 142 17.52 -5.89 2.18
CA ALA A 142 16.83 -4.68 1.77
C ALA A 142 15.30 -4.81 1.91
N GLU A 143 14.74 -5.96 1.55
CA GLU A 143 13.30 -6.23 1.71
C GLU A 143 12.87 -6.21 3.18
N ARG A 144 13.64 -6.86 4.08
CA ARG A 144 13.38 -6.83 5.52
C ARG A 144 13.46 -5.43 6.11
N ALA A 145 14.50 -4.67 5.77
CA ALA A 145 14.63 -3.28 6.20
C ALA A 145 13.46 -2.39 5.70
N ASN A 146 12.99 -2.64 4.49
CA ASN A 146 11.85 -1.91 3.93
C ASN A 146 10.54 -2.24 4.63
N LEU A 147 10.29 -3.52 4.96
CA LEU A 147 9.12 -3.94 5.74
C LEU A 147 9.14 -3.32 7.14
N ALA A 148 10.25 -3.42 7.85
CA ALA A 148 10.39 -2.84 9.19
C ALA A 148 10.14 -1.32 9.20
N LYS A 149 10.59 -0.60 8.16
CA LYS A 149 10.33 0.83 8.00
C LYS A 149 8.84 1.13 7.78
N ASP A 150 8.12 0.26 7.07
CA ASP A 150 6.69 0.45 6.83
C ASP A 150 5.86 0.22 8.09
N ASP A 151 6.16 -0.84 8.82
CA ASP A 151 5.54 -1.13 10.12
C ASP A 151 5.79 0.01 11.12
N PHE A 152 7.02 0.54 11.13
CA PHE A 152 7.36 1.70 11.95
C PHE A 152 6.52 2.94 11.59
N LEU A 153 6.38 3.27 10.30
CA LEU A 153 5.59 4.41 9.88
C LEU A 153 4.09 4.25 10.19
N ALA A 154 3.57 3.03 10.05
CA ALA A 154 2.20 2.72 10.41
C ALA A 154 1.96 2.88 11.92
N ALA A 155 2.84 2.30 12.74
CA ALA A 155 2.79 2.44 14.20
C ALA A 155 2.94 3.92 14.62
N LEU A 156 3.90 4.65 14.04
CA LEU A 156 4.14 6.06 14.36
C LEU A 156 2.89 6.93 14.12
N SER A 157 2.15 6.66 13.03
CA SER A 157 0.90 7.40 12.79
C SER A 157 -0.14 7.18 13.87
N HIS A 158 -0.32 5.93 14.25
CA HIS A 158 -1.26 5.59 15.32
C HIS A 158 -0.85 6.26 16.63
N GLU A 159 0.42 6.16 16.99
CA GLU A 159 0.96 6.76 18.21
C GLU A 159 0.89 8.30 18.22
N LEU A 160 0.95 8.95 17.05
CA LEU A 160 0.79 10.40 16.94
C LEU A 160 -0.68 10.84 16.99
N ARG A 161 -1.61 10.07 16.38
CA ARG A 161 -3.05 10.40 16.40
C ARG A 161 -3.69 10.19 17.78
N THR A 162 -3.27 9.16 18.49
CA THR A 162 -3.85 8.78 19.78
C THR A 162 -3.87 9.95 20.78
N PRO A 163 -2.76 10.68 21.02
CA PRO A 163 -2.77 11.83 21.91
C PRO A 163 -3.49 13.08 21.34
N LEU A 164 -3.62 13.20 20.01
CA LEU A 164 -4.32 14.33 19.39
C LEU A 164 -5.83 14.22 19.56
N ASN A 165 -6.39 13.01 19.56
CA ASN A 165 -7.82 12.78 19.61
C ASN A 165 -8.51 13.39 20.86
N PRO A 166 -8.04 13.15 22.10
CA PRO A 166 -8.66 13.78 23.27
C PRO A 166 -8.50 15.30 23.29
N VAL A 167 -7.38 15.84 22.78
CA VAL A 167 -7.17 17.29 22.68
C VAL A 167 -8.19 17.90 21.72
N LEU A 168 -8.38 17.29 20.55
CA LEU A 168 -9.36 17.75 19.57
C LEU A 168 -10.78 17.71 20.12
N LEU A 169 -11.18 16.61 20.76
CA LEU A 169 -12.50 16.48 21.37
C LEU A 169 -12.75 17.54 22.45
N LEU A 170 -11.80 17.73 23.35
CA LEU A 170 -11.93 18.71 24.44
C LEU A 170 -11.95 20.16 23.91
N ALA A 171 -11.07 20.48 22.96
CA ALA A 171 -11.03 21.81 22.37
C ALA A 171 -12.30 22.13 21.57
N SER A 172 -12.78 21.18 20.74
CA SER A 172 -14.02 21.33 19.98
C SER A 172 -15.23 21.47 20.89
N GLU A 173 -15.28 20.71 22.00
CA GLU A 173 -16.37 20.83 22.98
C GLU A 173 -16.36 22.19 23.68
N ALA A 174 -15.18 22.67 24.10
CA ALA A 174 -15.04 23.96 24.75
C ALA A 174 -15.38 25.13 23.81
N ALA A 175 -15.02 25.01 22.52
CA ALA A 175 -15.36 26.01 21.50
C ALA A 175 -16.89 26.15 21.30
N LEU A 176 -17.63 25.05 21.48
CA LEU A 176 -19.10 25.02 21.32
C LEU A 176 -19.88 25.32 22.61
N ASP A 177 -19.23 25.44 23.78
CA ASP A 177 -19.91 25.67 25.06
C ASP A 177 -20.37 27.12 25.17
N PRO A 178 -21.69 27.42 25.14
CA PRO A 178 -22.20 28.78 25.23
C PRO A 178 -22.01 29.40 26.63
N LYS A 179 -21.65 28.62 27.64
CA LYS A 179 -21.34 29.10 28.98
C LYS A 179 -19.94 29.72 29.10
N MET A 180 -19.08 29.43 28.13
CA MET A 180 -17.73 30.04 28.09
C MET A 180 -17.75 31.41 27.47
N PRO A 181 -16.87 32.35 27.94
CA PRO A 181 -16.66 33.65 27.31
C PRO A 181 -16.26 33.51 25.84
N ALA A 182 -16.75 34.43 24.98
CA ALA A 182 -16.52 34.37 23.53
C ALA A 182 -15.02 34.31 23.14
N ALA A 183 -14.17 35.05 23.86
CA ALA A 183 -12.72 35.05 23.66
C ALA A 183 -12.12 33.64 23.89
N ILE A 184 -12.47 33.01 25.01
CA ILE A 184 -11.98 31.66 25.35
C ILE A 184 -12.49 30.62 24.34
N ARG A 185 -13.74 30.75 23.89
CA ARG A 185 -14.28 29.86 22.82
C ARG A 185 -13.48 30.00 21.52
N SER A 186 -13.10 31.25 21.16
CA SER A 186 -12.26 31.50 19.98
C SER A 186 -10.88 30.84 20.10
N ASP A 187 -10.28 30.86 21.30
CA ASP A 187 -8.99 30.25 21.54
C ASP A 187 -9.07 28.71 21.41
N PHE A 188 -10.12 28.10 21.98
CA PHE A 188 -10.34 26.66 21.85
C PHE A 188 -10.68 26.23 20.43
N ASP A 189 -11.40 27.03 19.66
CA ASP A 189 -11.66 26.81 18.26
C ASP A 189 -10.37 26.87 17.42
N MET A 190 -9.46 27.79 17.77
CA MET A 190 -8.12 27.84 17.16
C MET A 190 -7.28 26.60 17.51
N ILE A 191 -7.31 26.12 18.76
CA ILE A 191 -6.63 24.91 19.18
C ILE A 191 -7.19 23.70 18.40
N ALA A 192 -8.51 23.55 18.33
CA ALA A 192 -9.16 22.45 17.61
C ALA A 192 -8.73 22.42 16.13
N ARG A 193 -8.78 23.56 15.45
CA ARG A 193 -8.34 23.67 14.05
C ARG A 193 -6.87 23.33 13.83
N ASN A 194 -5.97 23.71 14.75
CA ASN A 194 -4.55 23.38 14.64
C ASN A 194 -4.31 21.88 14.84
N VAL A 195 -4.96 21.27 15.82
CA VAL A 195 -4.86 19.81 16.06
C VAL A 195 -5.42 19.02 14.88
N GLU A 196 -6.54 19.45 14.31
CA GLU A 196 -7.13 18.83 13.11
C GLU A 196 -6.19 18.94 11.91
N LEU A 197 -5.56 20.10 11.72
CA LEU A 197 -4.54 20.29 10.68
C LEU A 197 -3.36 19.34 10.87
N GLU A 198 -2.85 19.20 12.10
CA GLU A 198 -1.71 18.34 12.40
C GLU A 198 -2.02 16.87 12.14
N ALA A 199 -3.23 16.41 12.49
CA ALA A 199 -3.70 15.06 12.16
C ALA A 199 -3.74 14.82 10.64
N HIS A 200 -4.26 15.76 9.86
CA HIS A 200 -4.26 15.67 8.39
C HIS A 200 -2.84 15.63 7.80
N LEU A 201 -1.89 16.39 8.36
CA LEU A 201 -0.50 16.37 7.90
C LEU A 201 0.18 15.03 8.12
N ILE A 202 -0.14 14.35 9.23
CA ILE A 202 0.32 12.99 9.52
C ILE A 202 -0.26 12.02 8.49
N ASP A 203 -1.54 12.14 8.16
CA ASP A 203 -2.22 11.30 7.18
C ASP A 203 -1.64 11.47 5.78
N ASP A 204 -1.44 12.70 5.34
CA ASP A 204 -0.83 13.04 4.06
C ASP A 204 0.58 12.45 3.93
N LEU A 205 1.40 12.54 4.99
CA LEU A 205 2.76 11.98 4.98
C LEU A 205 2.76 10.47 4.82
N LEU A 206 1.82 9.79 5.47
CA LEU A 206 1.68 8.34 5.34
C LEU A 206 1.15 7.92 3.98
N ASP A 207 0.13 8.60 3.47
CA ASP A 207 -0.38 8.35 2.12
C ASP A 207 0.72 8.53 1.08
N LEU A 208 1.52 9.61 1.16
CA LEU A 208 2.68 9.82 0.29
C LEU A 208 3.65 8.62 0.34
N THR A 209 4.01 8.17 1.55
CA THR A 209 4.96 7.07 1.71
C THR A 209 4.42 5.73 1.18
N ARG A 210 3.13 5.48 1.29
CA ARG A 210 2.48 4.27 0.77
C ARG A 210 2.36 4.28 -0.76
N ILE A 211 1.96 5.42 -1.32
CA ILE A 211 1.78 5.58 -2.77
C ILE A 211 3.12 5.49 -3.50
N THR A 212 4.14 6.20 -3.02
CA THR A 212 5.48 6.21 -3.64
C THR A 212 6.14 4.82 -3.67
N ARG A 213 5.69 3.91 -2.81
CA ARG A 213 6.18 2.53 -2.74
C ARG A 213 5.31 1.53 -3.51
N GLY A 214 4.26 2.00 -4.20
CA GLY A 214 3.36 1.13 -4.95
C GLY A 214 2.55 0.18 -4.06
N LYS A 215 2.39 0.49 -2.75
CA LYS A 215 1.64 -0.34 -1.79
C LYS A 215 0.16 0.01 -1.69
N VAL A 216 -0.28 1.07 -2.35
CA VAL A 216 -1.70 1.41 -2.42
C VAL A 216 -2.35 0.53 -3.48
N VAL A 217 -3.22 -0.36 -3.04
CA VAL A 217 -4.12 -1.13 -3.90
C VAL A 217 -5.45 -0.39 -3.90
N LEU A 218 -5.92 0.02 -5.08
CA LEU A 218 -7.22 0.68 -5.21
C LEU A 218 -8.34 -0.36 -5.18
N ASP A 219 -9.39 -0.09 -4.42
CA ASP A 219 -10.64 -0.85 -4.49
C ASP A 219 -11.57 -0.22 -5.53
N LEU A 220 -11.49 -0.75 -6.74
CA LEU A 220 -12.16 -0.16 -7.91
C LEU A 220 -13.61 -0.61 -7.99
N HIS A 221 -14.54 0.33 -7.83
CA HIS A 221 -15.96 0.14 -8.03
C HIS A 221 -16.49 0.97 -9.19
N LEU A 222 -17.57 0.50 -9.81
CA LEU A 222 -18.30 1.31 -10.77
C LEU A 222 -19.05 2.40 -9.99
N LEU A 223 -18.65 3.65 -10.17
CA LEU A 223 -19.23 4.80 -9.47
C LEU A 223 -19.58 5.95 -10.42
N ASP A 224 -20.52 6.77 -10.00
CA ASP A 224 -20.85 8.03 -10.65
C ASP A 224 -19.99 9.16 -10.08
N VAL A 225 -19.11 9.71 -10.89
CA VAL A 225 -18.20 10.81 -10.49
C VAL A 225 -18.96 12.06 -10.06
N HIS A 226 -20.14 12.32 -10.64
CA HIS A 226 -20.99 13.45 -10.24
C HIS A 226 -21.47 13.30 -8.81
N ALA A 227 -21.81 12.09 -8.36
CA ALA A 227 -22.17 11.84 -6.97
C ALA A 227 -21.00 12.13 -6.02
N VAL A 228 -19.79 11.64 -6.33
CA VAL A 228 -18.58 11.90 -5.51
C VAL A 228 -18.24 13.39 -5.48
N LEU A 229 -18.40 14.12 -6.60
CA LEU A 229 -18.23 15.58 -6.62
C LEU A 229 -19.24 16.30 -5.73
N HIS A 230 -20.50 15.88 -5.75
CA HIS A 230 -21.52 16.45 -4.87
C HIS A 230 -21.18 16.23 -3.38
N ASP A 231 -20.71 15.04 -3.03
CA ASP A 231 -20.30 14.73 -1.65
C ASP A 231 -19.10 15.58 -1.22
N ALA A 232 -18.09 15.72 -2.09
CA ALA A 232 -16.92 16.57 -1.83
C ALA A 232 -17.31 18.06 -1.64
N LEU A 233 -18.24 18.55 -2.43
CA LEU A 233 -18.76 19.92 -2.33
C LEU A 233 -19.59 20.12 -1.05
N ALA A 234 -20.37 19.12 -0.65
CA ALA A 234 -21.11 19.15 0.61
C ALA A 234 -20.16 19.27 1.82
N ALA A 235 -19.00 18.63 1.76
CA ALA A 235 -18.00 18.67 2.82
C ALA A 235 -17.39 20.08 3.03
N ILE A 236 -17.29 20.90 1.97
CA ILE A 236 -16.70 22.26 2.05
C ILE A 236 -17.75 23.38 2.13
N GLN A 237 -19.05 23.04 2.22
CA GLN A 237 -20.13 24.05 2.20
C GLN A 237 -20.02 25.12 3.28
N ASN A 238 -19.57 24.77 4.48
CA ASN A 238 -19.42 25.72 5.58
C ASN A 238 -18.30 26.72 5.29
N GLU A 239 -17.16 26.26 4.78
CA GLU A 239 -16.03 27.13 4.40
C GLU A 239 -16.40 28.08 3.26
N LEU A 240 -17.23 27.62 2.31
CA LEU A 240 -17.75 28.48 1.23
C LEU A 240 -18.65 29.60 1.76
N LYS A 241 -19.52 29.30 2.75
CA LYS A 241 -20.42 30.27 3.37
C LYS A 241 -19.65 31.30 4.20
N ASP A 242 -18.69 30.85 4.99
CA ASP A 242 -17.88 31.72 5.86
C ASP A 242 -17.07 32.75 5.06
N ARG A 243 -16.67 32.41 3.83
CA ARG A 243 -15.90 33.29 2.93
C ARG A 243 -16.71 33.96 1.84
N ILE A 244 -18.03 33.79 1.82
CA ILE A 244 -18.95 34.38 0.84
C ILE A 244 -18.50 34.10 -0.60
N LEU A 245 -18.06 32.87 -0.86
CA LEU A 245 -17.61 32.44 -2.20
C LEU A 245 -18.81 32.01 -3.05
N ASN A 246 -18.75 32.34 -4.35
CA ASN A 246 -19.77 31.94 -5.32
C ASN A 246 -19.34 30.61 -5.97
N LEU A 247 -20.09 29.53 -5.70
CA LEU A 247 -19.88 28.21 -6.32
C LEU A 247 -20.86 28.02 -7.48
N ARG A 248 -20.33 27.71 -8.66
CA ARG A 248 -21.12 27.32 -9.84
C ARG A 248 -20.78 25.90 -10.28
N LEU A 249 -21.80 25.08 -10.47
CA LEU A 249 -21.70 23.73 -11.00
C LEU A 249 -22.24 23.69 -12.43
N ASP A 250 -21.45 23.16 -13.35
CA ASP A 250 -21.78 22.98 -14.76
C ASP A 250 -21.43 21.55 -15.21
N LEU A 251 -22.24 20.57 -14.77
CA LEU A 251 -22.00 19.15 -14.97
C LEU A 251 -22.58 18.67 -16.30
N GLN A 252 -21.91 18.97 -17.43
CA GLN A 252 -22.37 18.70 -18.79
C GLN A 252 -22.02 17.30 -19.31
N ALA A 253 -21.20 16.52 -18.60
CA ALA A 253 -20.81 15.19 -19.05
C ALA A 253 -22.03 14.25 -19.10
N ALA A 254 -22.37 13.76 -20.29
CA ALA A 254 -23.45 12.79 -20.48
C ALA A 254 -23.09 11.40 -19.92
N ARG A 255 -21.79 11.09 -19.80
CA ARG A 255 -21.25 9.85 -19.24
C ARG A 255 -20.32 10.21 -18.09
N SER A 256 -20.69 9.81 -16.87
CA SER A 256 -19.98 10.17 -15.64
C SER A 256 -19.50 8.95 -14.84
N HIS A 257 -19.75 7.72 -15.34
CA HIS A 257 -19.38 6.50 -14.64
C HIS A 257 -17.95 6.07 -14.96
N THR A 258 -17.17 5.78 -13.93
CA THR A 258 -15.79 5.28 -14.01
C THR A 258 -15.58 4.09 -13.05
N MET A 259 -14.53 3.30 -13.30
CA MET A 259 -14.02 2.34 -12.32
C MET A 259 -13.02 3.07 -11.43
N ALA A 260 -13.40 3.39 -10.19
CA ALA A 260 -12.56 4.13 -9.27
C ALA A 260 -12.81 3.70 -7.82
N ASP A 261 -11.84 4.01 -6.96
CA ASP A 261 -11.95 3.92 -5.51
C ASP A 261 -12.66 5.18 -5.00
N PRO A 262 -13.87 5.05 -4.40
CA PRO A 262 -14.67 6.20 -4.01
C PRO A 262 -14.01 7.07 -2.95
N VAL A 263 -13.28 6.46 -1.99
CA VAL A 263 -12.60 7.18 -0.90
C VAL A 263 -11.42 7.98 -1.43
N ARG A 264 -10.63 7.38 -2.31
CA ARG A 264 -9.46 8.02 -2.91
C ARG A 264 -9.85 9.11 -3.91
N LEU A 265 -10.92 8.89 -4.67
CA LEU A 265 -11.42 9.92 -5.59
C LEU A 265 -12.04 11.11 -4.82
N MET A 266 -12.76 10.84 -3.73
CA MET A 266 -13.23 11.86 -2.80
C MET A 266 -12.07 12.69 -2.23
N GLN A 267 -10.98 12.05 -1.80
CA GLN A 267 -9.77 12.70 -1.31
C GLN A 267 -9.17 13.65 -2.36
N VAL A 268 -9.10 13.22 -3.63
CA VAL A 268 -8.62 14.06 -4.73
C VAL A 268 -9.48 15.31 -4.88
N PHE A 269 -10.79 15.16 -4.99
CA PHE A 269 -11.69 16.30 -5.18
C PHE A 269 -11.67 17.25 -3.98
N TRP A 270 -11.68 16.69 -2.77
CA TRP A 270 -11.60 17.49 -1.53
C TRP A 270 -10.31 18.31 -1.48
N ASN A 271 -9.16 17.73 -1.80
CA ASN A 271 -7.88 18.44 -1.82
C ASN A 271 -7.87 19.63 -2.81
N ILE A 272 -8.40 19.41 -4.01
CA ILE A 272 -8.42 20.45 -5.05
C ILE A 272 -9.44 21.54 -4.68
N LEU A 273 -10.63 21.18 -4.25
CA LEU A 273 -11.68 22.10 -3.84
C LEU A 273 -11.26 22.92 -2.61
N LYS A 274 -10.62 22.30 -1.63
CA LYS A 274 -10.07 22.98 -0.46
C LYS A 274 -8.99 23.99 -0.84
N ASN A 275 -8.12 23.67 -1.80
CA ASN A 275 -7.17 24.61 -2.35
C ASN A 275 -7.86 25.78 -3.08
N ALA A 276 -8.90 25.51 -3.87
CA ALA A 276 -9.67 26.56 -4.53
C ALA A 276 -10.30 27.52 -3.51
N VAL A 277 -10.95 26.99 -2.46
CA VAL A 277 -11.50 27.82 -1.37
C VAL A 277 -10.42 28.61 -0.65
N LYS A 278 -9.30 27.97 -0.33
CA LYS A 278 -8.18 28.56 0.40
C LYS A 278 -7.58 29.76 -0.32
N PHE A 279 -7.34 29.66 -1.62
CA PHE A 279 -6.62 30.65 -2.41
C PHE A 279 -7.52 31.66 -3.13
N THR A 280 -8.83 31.51 -3.06
CA THR A 280 -9.78 32.46 -3.59
C THR A 280 -10.10 33.52 -2.53
N PRO A 281 -9.98 34.84 -2.82
CA PRO A 281 -10.36 35.89 -1.90
C PRO A 281 -11.87 35.91 -1.69
N ASP A 282 -12.31 36.54 -0.62
CA ASP A 282 -13.73 36.74 -0.31
C ASP A 282 -14.46 37.39 -1.49
N HIS A 283 -15.68 36.97 -1.75
CA HIS A 283 -16.49 37.32 -2.93
C HIS A 283 -15.98 36.77 -4.28
N GLY A 284 -14.94 35.92 -4.29
CA GLY A 284 -14.50 35.25 -5.48
C GLY A 284 -15.44 34.13 -5.92
N SER A 285 -15.10 33.48 -7.03
CA SER A 285 -15.90 32.37 -7.57
C SER A 285 -15.08 31.11 -7.82
N ILE A 286 -15.74 29.97 -7.66
CA ILE A 286 -15.23 28.65 -8.00
C ILE A 286 -16.23 28.01 -8.97
N VAL A 287 -15.74 27.51 -10.11
CA VAL A 287 -16.56 26.85 -11.12
C VAL A 287 -16.08 25.42 -11.30
N VAL A 288 -17.00 24.47 -11.22
CA VAL A 288 -16.72 23.04 -11.47
C VAL A 288 -17.48 22.66 -12.74
N THR A 289 -16.74 22.22 -13.76
CA THR A 289 -17.30 21.83 -15.07
C THR A 289 -16.92 20.39 -15.37
N THR A 290 -17.84 19.63 -15.96
CA THR A 290 -17.56 18.28 -16.47
C THR A 290 -18.04 18.14 -17.90
N TRP A 291 -17.26 17.42 -18.73
CA TRP A 291 -17.64 17.10 -20.11
C TRP A 291 -16.97 15.82 -20.60
N ASN A 292 -17.44 15.29 -21.70
CA ASN A 292 -16.80 14.17 -22.38
C ASN A 292 -16.11 14.69 -23.64
N PRO A 293 -14.77 14.65 -23.75
CA PRO A 293 -14.05 15.07 -24.96
C PRO A 293 -14.50 14.26 -26.19
N PRO A 294 -14.77 14.92 -27.33
CA PRO A 294 -15.25 14.24 -28.53
C PRO A 294 -14.25 13.19 -29.03
N GLY A 295 -14.73 11.96 -29.27
CA GLY A 295 -13.93 10.86 -29.79
C GLY A 295 -13.06 10.14 -28.73
N GLU A 296 -13.11 10.55 -27.49
CA GLU A 296 -12.37 9.93 -26.38
C GLU A 296 -13.31 9.21 -25.42
N ASN A 297 -12.85 8.07 -24.87
CA ASN A 297 -13.57 7.38 -23.80
C ASN A 297 -13.12 7.89 -22.42
N ARG A 298 -13.22 9.21 -22.22
CA ARG A 298 -12.79 9.91 -21.03
C ARG A 298 -13.85 10.83 -20.47
N LEU A 299 -13.78 11.05 -19.17
CA LEU A 299 -14.46 12.12 -18.45
C LEU A 299 -13.43 13.18 -18.10
N ALA A 300 -13.67 14.40 -18.52
CA ALA A 300 -12.90 15.57 -18.14
C ALA A 300 -13.64 16.36 -17.04
N ILE A 301 -12.92 16.77 -16.02
CA ILE A 301 -13.41 17.55 -14.89
C ILE A 301 -12.48 18.75 -14.74
N GLU A 302 -13.06 19.94 -14.68
CA GLU A 302 -12.32 21.18 -14.49
C GLU A 302 -12.82 21.92 -13.25
N ILE A 303 -11.88 22.31 -12.39
CA ILE A 303 -12.14 23.13 -11.21
C ILE A 303 -11.34 24.41 -11.39
N ALA A 304 -12.06 25.50 -11.66
CA ALA A 304 -11.48 26.82 -11.89
C ALA A 304 -11.82 27.77 -10.74
N ASP A 305 -10.83 28.49 -10.23
CA ASP A 305 -10.98 29.52 -9.21
C ASP A 305 -10.59 30.91 -9.73
N THR A 306 -11.10 31.94 -9.09
CA THR A 306 -10.71 33.35 -9.34
C THR A 306 -9.71 33.85 -8.28
N GLY A 307 -8.86 32.97 -7.81
CA GLY A 307 -7.94 33.22 -6.72
C GLY A 307 -6.67 33.98 -7.12
N ILE A 308 -5.67 33.87 -6.26
CA ILE A 308 -4.39 34.58 -6.41
C ILE A 308 -3.59 34.17 -7.65
N GLY A 309 -3.93 33.03 -8.26
CA GLY A 309 -3.21 32.50 -9.42
C GLY A 309 -1.78 32.05 -9.11
N MET A 310 -1.15 31.43 -10.10
CA MET A 310 0.20 30.85 -10.03
C MET A 310 1.11 31.42 -11.10
N ARG A 311 2.40 31.59 -10.80
CA ARG A 311 3.44 31.89 -11.78
C ARG A 311 3.83 30.61 -12.55
N ALA A 312 4.51 30.75 -13.69
CA ALA A 312 4.92 29.62 -14.51
C ALA A 312 5.85 28.65 -13.76
N ASP A 313 6.77 29.17 -12.94
CA ASP A 313 7.65 28.39 -12.09
C ASP A 313 6.90 27.63 -10.99
N GLU A 314 5.85 28.22 -10.42
CA GLU A 314 5.00 27.57 -9.42
C GLU A 314 4.11 26.48 -10.04
N ILE A 315 3.61 26.67 -11.27
CA ILE A 315 2.82 25.65 -11.98
C ILE A 315 3.68 24.40 -12.24
N SER A 316 4.95 24.60 -12.64
CA SER A 316 5.85 23.47 -12.96
C SER A 316 6.14 22.57 -11.75
N THR A 317 6.10 23.11 -10.55
CA THR A 317 6.37 22.40 -9.28
C THR A 317 5.14 22.18 -8.43
N ALA A 318 3.94 22.59 -8.87
CA ALA A 318 2.72 22.52 -8.07
C ALA A 318 2.35 21.10 -7.58
N PHE A 319 2.78 20.09 -8.32
CA PHE A 319 2.55 18.68 -7.99
C PHE A 319 3.77 17.99 -7.36
N ASP A 320 4.85 18.72 -7.07
CA ASP A 320 6.00 18.15 -6.36
C ASP A 320 5.69 18.08 -4.86
N ALA A 321 6.11 17.01 -4.22
CA ALA A 321 5.93 16.86 -2.78
C ALA A 321 6.67 17.98 -2.03
N PHE A 322 6.02 18.56 -1.03
CA PHE A 322 6.52 19.70 -0.24
C PHE A 322 6.68 21.03 -1.00
N ALA A 323 6.19 21.10 -2.23
CA ALA A 323 6.17 22.36 -2.97
C ALA A 323 5.17 23.35 -2.36
N GLN A 324 5.61 24.55 -2.10
CA GLN A 324 4.79 25.66 -1.61
C GLN A 324 5.15 26.93 -2.39
N GLY A 325 4.15 27.63 -2.92
CA GLY A 325 4.36 28.92 -3.57
C GLY A 325 4.92 29.98 -2.61
N GLU A 326 5.63 30.97 -3.15
CA GLU A 326 6.23 32.05 -2.34
C GLU A 326 5.21 32.78 -1.41
N HIS A 327 3.96 32.87 -1.80
CA HIS A 327 2.90 33.49 -1.00
C HIS A 327 2.61 32.70 0.28
N ALA A 328 2.57 31.37 0.16
CA ALA A 328 2.40 30.48 1.32
C ALA A 328 3.58 30.58 2.31
N ARG A 329 4.79 30.89 1.81
CA ARG A 329 6.00 31.11 2.65
C ARG A 329 6.04 32.47 3.33
N ARG A 330 5.51 33.55 2.71
CA ARG A 330 5.56 34.93 3.25
C ARG A 330 4.44 35.27 4.22
N GLU A 331 3.26 34.67 4.03
CA GLU A 331 2.10 34.86 4.93
C GLU A 331 1.93 33.71 5.94
N SER A 332 2.98 32.97 6.19
CA SER A 332 3.02 31.64 6.79
C SER A 332 2.64 31.55 8.25
N THR A 333 2.06 32.57 8.89
CA THR A 333 1.88 32.41 10.32
C THR A 333 0.44 32.14 10.78
N GLN A 334 -0.61 32.35 9.99
CA GLN A 334 -1.97 32.09 10.51
C GLN A 334 -3.09 31.70 9.51
N ARG A 335 -2.93 31.83 8.18
CA ARG A 335 -4.04 31.62 7.23
C ARG A 335 -3.87 30.47 6.21
N PHE A 336 -2.64 29.98 5.95
CA PHE A 336 -2.36 29.08 4.82
C PHE A 336 -1.50 27.86 5.19
N GLY A 337 -1.80 27.16 6.29
CA GLY A 337 -1.11 25.93 6.71
C GLY A 337 -1.31 24.77 5.72
N GLY A 338 -0.29 23.92 5.60
CA GLY A 338 -0.28 22.67 4.83
C GLY A 338 1.13 22.35 4.34
N LEU A 339 1.53 21.09 4.34
CA LEU A 339 2.89 20.65 3.95
C LEU A 339 3.16 20.69 2.44
N GLY A 340 2.19 21.05 1.59
CA GLY A 340 2.33 20.96 0.13
C GLY A 340 2.30 19.54 -0.40
N LEU A 341 1.57 18.65 0.26
CA LEU A 341 1.46 17.22 -0.11
C LEU A 341 0.17 16.92 -0.88
N GLY A 342 -0.92 17.65 -0.64
CA GLY A 342 -2.24 17.34 -1.16
C GLY A 342 -2.30 17.22 -2.70
N LEU A 343 -1.67 18.15 -3.44
CA LEU A 343 -1.64 18.06 -4.92
C LEU A 343 -0.75 16.92 -5.42
N ALA A 344 0.39 16.67 -4.76
CA ALA A 344 1.25 15.53 -5.08
C ALA A 344 0.53 14.19 -4.89
N ILE A 345 -0.18 14.02 -3.77
CA ILE A 345 -1.02 12.85 -3.49
C ILE A 345 -2.14 12.74 -4.51
N SER A 346 -2.83 13.85 -4.82
CA SER A 346 -3.93 13.85 -5.82
C SER A 346 -3.45 13.39 -7.20
N ARG A 347 -2.27 13.84 -7.64
CA ARG A 347 -1.67 13.39 -8.90
C ARG A 347 -1.37 11.90 -8.88
N MET A 348 -0.70 11.40 -7.85
CA MET A 348 -0.35 9.99 -7.73
C MET A 348 -1.60 9.10 -7.65
N LEU A 349 -2.63 9.51 -6.91
CA LEU A 349 -3.89 8.78 -6.85
C LEU A 349 -4.59 8.72 -8.20
N LEU A 350 -4.63 9.81 -8.96
CA LEU A 350 -5.20 9.83 -10.30
C LEU A 350 -4.39 8.98 -11.29
N GLU A 351 -3.06 8.98 -11.20
CA GLU A 351 -2.20 8.09 -11.99
C GLU A 351 -2.49 6.61 -11.69
N LEU A 352 -2.71 6.24 -10.43
CA LEU A 352 -3.14 4.88 -10.05
C LEU A 352 -4.51 4.50 -10.64
N HIS A 353 -5.43 5.48 -10.82
CA HIS A 353 -6.72 5.28 -11.50
C HIS A 353 -6.61 5.26 -13.04
N GLY A 354 -5.39 5.34 -13.60
CA GLY A 354 -5.19 5.45 -15.05
C GLY A 354 -5.64 6.80 -15.64
N GLY A 355 -5.80 7.80 -14.78
CA GLY A 355 -6.16 9.17 -15.12
C GLY A 355 -4.97 10.13 -15.04
N GLY A 356 -5.26 11.41 -14.94
CA GLY A 356 -4.24 12.44 -14.79
C GLY A 356 -4.82 13.77 -14.33
N ILE A 357 -3.91 14.67 -13.88
CA ILE A 357 -4.25 16.03 -13.47
C ILE A 357 -3.26 17.03 -14.06
N ARG A 358 -3.76 18.20 -14.43
CA ARG A 358 -2.96 19.34 -14.89
C ARG A 358 -3.41 20.60 -14.19
N ALA A 359 -2.49 21.55 -14.04
CA ALA A 359 -2.77 22.88 -13.52
C ALA A 359 -2.43 23.94 -14.57
N ALA A 360 -3.25 24.98 -14.66
CA ALA A 360 -3.04 26.12 -15.51
C ALA A 360 -3.38 27.42 -14.75
N SER A 361 -2.67 28.50 -15.04
CA SER A 361 -2.97 29.85 -14.55
C SER A 361 -2.41 30.87 -15.53
N ARG A 362 -3.10 31.99 -15.67
CA ARG A 362 -2.63 33.13 -16.49
C ARG A 362 -1.66 34.04 -15.73
N GLY A 363 -1.29 33.65 -14.51
CA GLY A 363 -0.41 34.42 -13.65
C GLY A 363 -1.14 34.96 -12.41
N ARG A 364 -0.44 35.77 -11.63
CA ARG A 364 -0.97 36.33 -10.37
C ARG A 364 -2.22 37.16 -10.60
N GLY A 365 -3.23 36.96 -9.73
CA GLY A 365 -4.51 37.67 -9.78
C GLY A 365 -5.51 37.15 -10.82
N HIS A 366 -5.18 36.09 -11.56
CA HIS A 366 -6.04 35.53 -12.62
C HIS A 366 -6.64 34.17 -12.27
N GLY A 367 -6.47 33.72 -11.02
CA GLY A 367 -6.96 32.42 -10.57
C GLY A 367 -6.17 31.25 -11.14
N SER A 368 -6.62 30.04 -10.82
CA SER A 368 -6.03 28.79 -11.26
C SER A 368 -7.12 27.86 -11.79
N THR A 369 -6.74 26.94 -12.66
CA THR A 369 -7.61 25.91 -13.23
C THR A 369 -6.91 24.57 -13.07
N PHE A 370 -7.60 23.62 -12.45
CA PHE A 370 -7.15 22.24 -12.32
C PHE A 370 -8.03 21.36 -13.23
N SER A 371 -7.41 20.65 -14.17
CA SER A 371 -8.09 19.77 -15.12
C SER A 371 -7.74 18.33 -14.82
N ILE A 372 -8.75 17.50 -14.58
CA ILE A 372 -8.66 16.08 -14.26
C ILE A 372 -9.24 15.27 -15.41
N GLU A 373 -8.58 14.18 -15.77
CA GLU A 373 -9.05 13.23 -16.78
C GLU A 373 -9.16 11.83 -16.17
N LEU A 374 -10.33 11.17 -16.35
CA LEU A 374 -10.57 9.80 -15.92
C LEU A 374 -11.08 8.95 -17.09
N ALA A 375 -10.72 7.68 -17.12
CA ALA A 375 -11.23 6.74 -18.10
C ALA A 375 -12.70 6.40 -17.78
N LEU A 376 -13.59 6.47 -18.76
CA LEU A 376 -14.97 6.04 -18.59
C LEU A 376 -15.07 4.52 -18.55
N ALA A 377 -15.92 4.01 -17.68
CA ALA A 377 -16.25 2.60 -17.66
C ALA A 377 -16.96 2.18 -18.96
N ALA A 378 -16.64 0.97 -19.45
CA ALA A 378 -17.36 0.36 -20.55
C ALA A 378 -18.75 -0.12 -20.05
N VAL A 379 -19.70 0.79 -19.95
CA VAL A 379 -21.08 0.46 -19.57
C VAL A 379 -21.81 -0.01 -20.79
N LYS A 380 -22.27 -1.28 -20.81
CA LYS A 380 -23.38 -1.67 -21.68
C LYS A 380 -24.61 -0.91 -21.21
N PRO A 381 -25.38 -0.24 -22.11
CA PRO A 381 -26.57 0.47 -21.69
C PRO A 381 -27.58 -0.52 -21.09
N SER A 382 -27.78 -0.44 -19.79
CA SER A 382 -28.94 -1.02 -19.10
C SER A 382 -30.05 0.02 -19.18
N PRO A 383 -31.32 -0.37 -19.45
CA PRO A 383 -32.40 0.60 -19.59
C PRO A 383 -32.59 1.39 -18.30
N ALA A 384 -32.79 2.69 -18.49
CA ALA A 384 -32.95 3.71 -17.47
C ALA A 384 -33.88 3.28 -16.34
N ALA A 385 -33.34 3.28 -15.10
CA ALA A 385 -34.17 3.42 -13.93
C ALA A 385 -34.59 4.90 -13.85
N GLU A 386 -35.90 5.14 -13.83
CA GLU A 386 -36.50 6.45 -13.69
C GLU A 386 -36.00 7.21 -12.47
N PRO A 387 -35.85 8.54 -12.53
CA PRO A 387 -35.43 9.33 -11.39
C PRO A 387 -36.53 9.31 -10.33
N ALA A 388 -36.21 8.80 -9.16
CA ALA A 388 -37.04 8.99 -7.98
C ALA A 388 -37.04 10.48 -7.64
N SER A 389 -38.11 11.14 -8.06
CA SER A 389 -38.42 12.53 -7.74
C SER A 389 -38.69 12.71 -6.26
N GLY A 390 -38.05 13.71 -5.69
CA GLY A 390 -38.62 14.47 -4.58
C GLY A 390 -38.16 14.06 -3.19
N ARG A 391 -37.12 14.75 -2.68
CA ARG A 391 -37.14 15.16 -1.26
C ARG A 391 -36.75 16.63 -1.17
N THR A 392 -37.76 17.37 -0.83
CA THR A 392 -37.81 18.77 -0.46
C THR A 392 -36.75 19.15 0.56
N THR A 393 -36.11 20.29 0.26
CA THR A 393 -35.34 21.11 1.17
C THR A 393 -36.09 21.33 2.51
N GLY A 394 -35.60 20.70 3.57
CA GLY A 394 -35.98 21.01 4.94
C GLY A 394 -34.90 21.88 5.58
N SER A 395 -35.27 23.10 5.90
CA SER A 395 -34.49 24.07 6.68
C SER A 395 -33.90 23.45 7.93
N ALA A 396 -32.64 23.79 8.21
CA ALA A 396 -32.01 23.52 9.49
C ALA A 396 -32.81 24.17 10.63
N PRO A 397 -33.15 23.46 11.69
CA PRO A 397 -33.55 24.07 12.92
C PRO A 397 -32.32 24.28 13.80
N SER A 398 -31.90 25.52 13.93
CA SER A 398 -31.24 25.99 15.14
C SER A 398 -32.22 25.84 16.28
N GLY A 399 -31.99 24.92 17.19
CA GLY A 399 -32.84 24.76 18.35
C GLY A 399 -32.45 23.52 19.14
N ARG A 400 -31.76 23.73 20.26
CA ARG A 400 -31.65 22.73 21.31
C ARG A 400 -33.05 22.29 21.74
N ASN A 401 -33.43 21.06 21.43
CA ASN A 401 -34.49 20.40 22.15
C ASN A 401 -33.88 19.41 23.13
N PRO A 402 -34.29 19.39 24.40
CA PRO A 402 -33.93 18.33 25.35
C PRO A 402 -34.50 17.00 24.87
N LEU A 403 -33.65 15.97 24.87
CA LEU A 403 -34.03 14.61 24.59
C LEU A 403 -35.14 14.09 25.55
N PRO A 404 -36.04 13.18 25.07
CA PRO A 404 -37.09 12.60 25.87
C PRO A 404 -36.55 11.73 27.02
N PRO A 405 -37.37 11.39 28.05
CA PRO A 405 -36.93 10.86 29.34
C PRO A 405 -36.40 9.42 29.36
N ASP A 406 -36.24 8.76 28.22
CA ASP A 406 -35.56 7.45 28.12
C ASP A 406 -34.12 7.66 27.61
N ALA A 407 -33.18 7.80 28.55
CA ALA A 407 -31.75 7.90 28.25
C ALA A 407 -31.28 6.63 27.53
N LYS A 408 -30.90 6.76 26.26
CA LYS A 408 -30.34 5.65 25.46
C LYS A 408 -29.04 5.17 26.06
N THR A 409 -28.89 3.85 26.18
CA THR A 409 -27.71 3.21 26.76
C THR A 409 -26.64 2.99 25.74
N VAL A 410 -25.39 3.38 26.06
CA VAL A 410 -24.21 3.25 25.19
C VAL A 410 -23.14 2.40 25.87
N LEU A 411 -22.63 1.39 25.17
CA LEU A 411 -21.38 0.72 25.54
C LEU A 411 -20.26 1.36 24.73
N LEU A 412 -19.33 2.01 25.40
CA LEU A 412 -18.14 2.63 24.80
C LEU A 412 -16.92 1.79 25.11
N VAL A 413 -16.22 1.31 24.06
CA VAL A 413 -15.01 0.48 24.19
C VAL A 413 -13.83 1.21 23.55
N GLU A 414 -12.89 1.63 24.38
CA GLU A 414 -11.72 2.41 23.98
C GLU A 414 -10.61 2.16 25.00
N ASP A 415 -9.44 1.70 24.61
CA ASP A 415 -8.33 1.37 25.50
C ASP A 415 -7.61 2.63 26.01
N HIS A 416 -7.49 3.66 25.18
CA HIS A 416 -6.84 4.90 25.56
C HIS A 416 -7.68 5.70 26.55
N GLU A 417 -7.29 5.70 27.83
CA GLU A 417 -8.06 6.28 28.94
C GLU A 417 -8.45 7.76 28.71
N PRO A 418 -7.57 8.68 28.25
CA PRO A 418 -7.96 10.06 27.99
C PRO A 418 -9.04 10.22 26.92
N THR A 419 -9.02 9.41 25.86
CA THR A 419 -10.04 9.37 24.81
C THR A 419 -11.36 8.83 25.37
N ARG A 420 -11.29 7.70 26.09
CA ARG A 420 -12.45 7.07 26.75
C ARG A 420 -13.16 8.04 27.70
N SER A 421 -12.41 8.71 28.57
CA SER A 421 -12.95 9.71 29.50
C SER A 421 -13.59 10.90 28.79
N SER A 422 -12.97 11.40 27.71
CA SER A 422 -13.49 12.54 26.95
C SER A 422 -14.78 12.18 26.22
N LEU A 423 -14.81 11.03 25.54
CA LEU A 423 -16.01 10.52 24.86
C LEU A 423 -17.14 10.22 25.86
N THR A 424 -16.82 9.65 27.01
CA THR A 424 -17.81 9.37 28.07
C THR A 424 -18.45 10.68 28.54
N ARG A 425 -17.67 11.72 28.83
CA ARG A 425 -18.20 13.04 29.22
C ARG A 425 -19.06 13.66 28.12
N LEU A 426 -18.59 13.58 26.88
CA LEU A 426 -19.27 14.14 25.72
C LEU A 426 -20.64 13.49 25.52
N LEU A 427 -20.71 12.15 25.53
CA LEU A 427 -21.95 11.40 25.38
C LEU A 427 -22.92 11.59 26.57
N ASN A 428 -22.40 11.62 27.81
CA ASN A 428 -23.22 11.90 29.00
C ASN A 428 -23.86 13.30 28.95
N ARG A 429 -23.12 14.33 28.48
CA ARG A 429 -23.67 15.69 28.28
C ARG A 429 -24.78 15.74 27.23
N ARG A 430 -24.78 14.78 26.28
CA ARG A 430 -25.84 14.62 25.28
C ARG A 430 -27.02 13.77 25.75
N GLY A 431 -27.00 13.32 27.02
CA GLY A 431 -28.09 12.59 27.64
C GLY A 431 -28.04 11.08 27.40
N TYR A 432 -26.91 10.53 26.94
CA TYR A 432 -26.70 9.08 26.86
C TYR A 432 -26.25 8.52 28.22
N ALA A 433 -26.68 7.31 28.54
CA ALA A 433 -26.20 6.57 29.71
C ALA A 433 -25.00 5.68 29.28
N VAL A 434 -23.77 6.14 29.54
CA VAL A 434 -22.56 5.48 29.03
C VAL A 434 -22.02 4.47 30.04
N THR A 435 -21.76 3.24 29.57
CA THR A 435 -20.93 2.24 30.22
C THR A 435 -19.61 2.20 29.44
N ALA A 436 -18.50 2.53 30.09
CA ALA A 436 -17.19 2.55 29.45
C ALA A 436 -16.40 1.28 29.79
N ALA A 437 -15.67 0.75 28.81
CA ALA A 437 -14.79 -0.42 28.91
C ALA A 437 -13.45 -0.11 28.23
N GLY A 438 -12.36 -0.59 28.83
CA GLY A 438 -10.99 -0.42 28.29
C GLY A 438 -10.48 -1.62 27.51
N SER A 439 -11.26 -2.70 27.40
CA SER A 439 -10.86 -3.96 26.76
C SER A 439 -12.08 -4.74 26.26
N ILE A 440 -11.84 -5.73 25.40
CA ILE A 440 -12.91 -6.66 24.96
C ILE A 440 -13.46 -7.47 26.13
N ALA A 441 -12.61 -7.84 27.08
CA ALA A 441 -13.03 -8.60 28.26
C ALA A 441 -14.03 -7.82 29.10
N GLU A 442 -13.76 -6.55 29.42
CA GLU A 442 -14.68 -5.66 30.14
C GLU A 442 -15.98 -5.40 29.36
N ALA A 443 -15.85 -5.15 28.05
CA ALA A 443 -16.99 -4.94 27.17
C ALA A 443 -17.90 -6.17 27.07
N SER A 444 -17.32 -7.36 26.98
CA SER A 444 -18.02 -8.64 26.96
C SER A 444 -18.77 -8.88 28.27
N GLU A 445 -18.17 -8.56 29.41
CA GLU A 445 -18.84 -8.66 30.70
C GLU A 445 -20.03 -7.71 30.79
N ALA A 446 -19.90 -6.48 30.31
CA ALA A 446 -20.99 -5.51 30.26
C ALA A 446 -22.13 -5.98 29.34
N ALA A 447 -21.79 -6.47 28.13
CA ALA A 447 -22.75 -6.95 27.15
C ALA A 447 -23.53 -8.20 27.64
N ARG A 448 -22.91 -9.09 28.42
CA ARG A 448 -23.62 -10.25 29.03
C ARG A 448 -24.64 -9.84 30.06
N ARG A 449 -24.42 -8.72 30.74
CA ARG A 449 -25.31 -8.27 31.84
C ARG A 449 -26.59 -7.62 31.33
N ARG A 450 -26.55 -6.89 30.22
CA ARG A 450 -27.68 -6.18 29.63
C ARG A 450 -27.45 -5.83 28.15
N PRO A 451 -28.52 -5.66 27.37
CA PRO A 451 -28.42 -5.07 26.05
C PRO A 451 -28.14 -3.55 26.12
N PHE A 452 -27.64 -2.99 24.99
CA PHE A 452 -27.37 -1.58 24.80
C PHE A 452 -28.03 -1.07 23.51
N ASP A 453 -28.47 0.18 23.51
CA ASP A 453 -29.02 0.83 22.32
C ASP A 453 -27.92 1.13 21.27
N LEU A 454 -26.69 1.35 21.73
CA LEU A 454 -25.56 1.69 20.87
C LEU A 454 -24.26 1.08 21.42
N LEU A 455 -23.48 0.45 20.53
CA LEU A 455 -22.07 0.15 20.73
C LEU A 455 -21.23 1.20 20.01
N ILE A 456 -20.23 1.75 20.69
CA ILE A 456 -19.15 2.52 20.08
C ILE A 456 -17.85 1.81 20.46
N SER A 457 -17.14 1.25 19.49
CA SER A 457 -15.94 0.44 19.76
C SER A 457 -14.76 0.82 18.90
N ASP A 458 -13.61 0.99 19.53
CA ASP A 458 -12.34 0.92 18.82
C ASP A 458 -12.15 -0.47 18.20
N LEU A 459 -11.50 -0.53 17.05
CA LEU A 459 -11.14 -1.78 16.37
C LEU A 459 -9.87 -2.38 16.96
N GLY A 460 -8.87 -1.57 17.29
CA GLY A 460 -7.60 -2.00 17.86
C GLY A 460 -7.62 -1.97 19.37
N LEU A 461 -7.88 -3.09 20.02
CA LEU A 461 -7.91 -3.22 21.48
C LEU A 461 -6.77 -4.14 21.96
N PRO A 462 -6.26 -3.97 23.19
CA PRO A 462 -5.08 -4.69 23.66
C PRO A 462 -5.28 -6.21 23.75
N ASP A 463 -6.52 -6.66 23.87
CA ASP A 463 -6.91 -8.05 24.04
C ASP A 463 -7.68 -8.63 22.84
N GLY A 464 -7.68 -7.93 21.67
CA GLY A 464 -8.28 -8.42 20.43
C GLY A 464 -8.85 -7.32 19.53
N ASN A 465 -9.77 -7.69 18.65
CA ASN A 465 -10.36 -6.79 17.67
C ASN A 465 -11.83 -6.49 18.00
N GLY A 466 -12.22 -5.20 17.93
CA GLY A 466 -13.61 -4.76 18.13
C GLY A 466 -14.62 -5.43 17.20
N CYS A 467 -14.20 -5.91 16.03
CA CYS A 467 -15.04 -6.72 15.13
C CYS A 467 -15.45 -8.07 15.76
N GLU A 468 -14.59 -8.69 16.56
CA GLU A 468 -14.89 -9.95 17.25
C GLU A 468 -15.95 -9.74 18.34
N LEU A 469 -15.84 -8.63 19.08
CA LEU A 469 -16.86 -8.23 20.05
C LEU A 469 -18.22 -8.05 19.36
N MET A 470 -18.28 -7.33 18.25
CA MET A 470 -19.50 -7.11 17.48
C MET A 470 -20.08 -8.41 16.94
N ALA A 471 -19.25 -9.29 16.36
CA ALA A 471 -19.70 -10.58 15.83
C ALA A 471 -20.28 -11.47 16.92
N THR A 472 -19.67 -11.47 18.13
CA THR A 472 -20.06 -12.32 19.25
C THR A 472 -21.36 -11.84 19.92
N TYR A 473 -21.53 -10.52 20.07
CA TYR A 473 -22.63 -9.92 20.84
C TYR A 473 -23.58 -9.08 19.99
N ARG A 474 -23.66 -9.32 18.67
CA ARG A 474 -24.48 -8.54 17.73
C ARG A 474 -25.93 -8.33 18.19
N GLN A 475 -26.54 -9.34 18.80
CA GLN A 475 -27.93 -9.28 19.26
C GLN A 475 -28.14 -8.36 20.48
N ASN A 476 -27.05 -7.98 21.16
CA ASN A 476 -27.12 -7.11 22.34
C ASN A 476 -27.04 -5.62 21.97
N PHE A 477 -26.88 -5.29 20.70
CA PHE A 477 -26.71 -3.93 20.22
C PHE A 477 -27.73 -3.60 19.13
N SER A 478 -28.56 -2.57 19.35
CA SER A 478 -29.52 -2.11 18.34
C SER A 478 -28.82 -1.39 17.20
N ARG A 479 -27.71 -0.70 17.49
CA ARG A 479 -26.86 0.07 16.57
C ARG A 479 -25.41 -0.03 16.98
N SER A 480 -24.51 0.22 16.05
CA SER A 480 -23.07 0.17 16.36
C SER A 480 -22.25 1.11 15.49
N ILE A 481 -21.23 1.72 16.10
CA ILE A 481 -20.24 2.59 15.46
C ILE A 481 -18.86 1.99 15.70
N ALA A 482 -18.11 1.73 14.63
CA ALA A 482 -16.70 1.38 14.71
C ALA A 482 -15.85 2.66 14.72
N LEU A 483 -14.84 2.69 15.57
CA LEU A 483 -13.81 3.71 15.58
C LEU A 483 -12.50 3.10 15.04
N SER A 484 -11.88 3.70 14.04
CA SER A 484 -10.57 3.23 13.55
C SER A 484 -9.57 4.35 13.44
N GLY A 485 -8.29 4.01 13.61
CA GLY A 485 -7.18 4.92 13.33
C GLY A 485 -6.89 5.08 11.85
N TYR A 486 -7.42 4.18 11.04
CA TYR A 486 -7.25 4.16 9.59
C TYR A 486 -8.61 4.14 8.91
N GLY A 487 -8.90 5.14 8.08
CA GLY A 487 -10.05 5.14 7.17
C GLY A 487 -9.83 4.24 5.96
N MET A 488 -9.18 3.08 6.17
CA MET A 488 -8.93 2.14 5.08
C MET A 488 -10.20 1.39 4.72
N GLU A 489 -10.39 1.17 3.44
CA GLU A 489 -11.51 0.41 2.88
C GLU A 489 -11.54 -1.04 3.40
N SER A 490 -10.35 -1.64 3.65
CA SER A 490 -10.25 -2.89 4.39
C SER A 490 -10.94 -2.83 5.77
N ASP A 491 -10.80 -1.72 6.48
CA ASP A 491 -11.44 -1.53 7.78
C ASP A 491 -12.95 -1.30 7.62
N LEU A 492 -13.38 -0.56 6.59
CA LEU A 492 -14.79 -0.35 6.25
C LEU A 492 -15.47 -1.66 5.84
N GLU A 493 -14.83 -2.48 5.00
CA GLU A 493 -15.35 -3.80 4.63
C GLU A 493 -15.40 -4.77 5.82
N HIS A 494 -14.32 -4.82 6.62
CA HIS A 494 -14.26 -5.68 7.80
C HIS A 494 -15.32 -5.28 8.84
N THR A 495 -15.50 -3.98 9.10
CA THR A 495 -16.53 -3.49 10.03
C THR A 495 -17.93 -3.75 9.50
N ARG A 496 -18.18 -3.57 8.19
CA ARG A 496 -19.48 -3.89 7.57
C ARG A 496 -19.76 -5.40 7.63
N LYS A 497 -18.78 -6.26 7.32
CA LYS A 497 -18.91 -7.73 7.43
C LYS A 497 -19.13 -8.17 8.88
N ALA A 498 -18.50 -7.51 9.85
CA ALA A 498 -18.71 -7.76 11.27
C ALA A 498 -20.10 -7.28 11.76
N GLY A 499 -20.80 -6.44 11.00
CA GLY A 499 -22.14 -5.98 11.27
C GLY A 499 -22.24 -4.62 11.93
N PHE A 500 -21.19 -3.80 11.92
CA PHE A 500 -21.28 -2.41 12.36
C PHE A 500 -22.20 -1.59 11.45
N THR A 501 -22.98 -0.69 12.07
CA THR A 501 -23.97 0.15 11.36
C THR A 501 -23.33 1.41 10.80
N ALA A 502 -22.30 1.95 11.45
CA ALA A 502 -21.55 3.13 11.02
C ALA A 502 -20.07 2.99 11.38
N HIS A 503 -19.24 3.83 10.74
CA HIS A 503 -17.81 3.89 10.94
C HIS A 503 -17.36 5.35 11.07
N LEU A 504 -16.49 5.62 12.04
CA LEU A 504 -15.84 6.90 12.25
C LEU A 504 -14.32 6.74 12.31
N VAL A 505 -13.62 7.63 11.64
CA VAL A 505 -12.15 7.65 11.61
C VAL A 505 -11.64 8.61 12.69
N LYS A 506 -10.64 8.18 13.46
CA LYS A 506 -9.92 9.04 14.40
C LYS A 506 -8.94 9.98 13.64
N PRO A 507 -8.78 11.24 14.03
CA PRO A 507 -9.32 11.87 15.23
C PRO A 507 -10.80 12.25 15.07
N LEU A 508 -11.56 12.05 16.15
CA LEU A 508 -12.99 12.29 16.19
C LEU A 508 -13.26 13.78 16.44
N THR A 509 -14.09 14.40 15.61
CA THR A 509 -14.67 15.71 15.90
C THR A 509 -16.03 15.56 16.56
N THR A 510 -16.40 16.52 17.42
CA THR A 510 -17.75 16.54 18.01
C THR A 510 -18.84 16.59 16.93
N GLN A 511 -18.57 17.29 15.83
CA GLN A 511 -19.50 17.43 14.72
C GLN A 511 -19.72 16.12 13.94
N SER A 512 -18.63 15.36 13.66
CA SER A 512 -18.73 14.05 12.97
C SER A 512 -19.48 13.03 13.82
N LEU A 513 -19.19 12.99 15.13
CA LEU A 513 -19.89 12.11 16.07
C LEU A 513 -21.37 12.48 16.16
N ASP A 514 -21.73 13.77 16.32
CA ASP A 514 -23.12 14.22 16.42
C ASP A 514 -23.92 13.94 15.15
N ARG A 515 -23.33 14.15 13.96
CA ARG A 515 -23.97 13.81 12.68
C ARG A 515 -24.24 12.32 12.60
N THR A 516 -23.25 11.49 12.88
CA THR A 516 -23.42 10.02 12.83
C THR A 516 -24.46 9.53 13.84
N LEU A 517 -24.46 10.05 15.04
CA LEU A 517 -25.49 9.73 16.04
C LEU A 517 -26.89 10.16 15.56
N HIS A 518 -27.01 11.37 15.01
CA HIS A 518 -28.28 11.85 14.46
C HIS A 518 -28.79 10.95 13.33
N ASP A 519 -27.94 10.61 12.35
CA ASP A 519 -28.30 9.79 11.19
C ASP A 519 -28.70 8.37 11.61
N LEU A 520 -27.96 7.79 12.55
CA LEU A 520 -28.28 6.46 13.10
C LEU A 520 -29.62 6.42 13.82
N PHE A 521 -29.98 7.48 14.55
CA PHE A 521 -31.22 7.50 15.32
C PHE A 521 -32.42 8.12 14.58
N ALA A 522 -32.18 8.82 13.45
CA ALA A 522 -33.24 9.28 12.55
C ALA A 522 -33.76 8.16 11.62
N ALA A 523 -32.92 7.17 11.29
CA ALA A 523 -33.32 6.03 10.49
C ALA A 523 -34.15 5.02 11.35
N PRO A 524 -35.28 4.46 10.83
CA PRO A 524 -36.02 3.42 11.54
C PRO A 524 -35.12 2.22 11.84
N ALA A 525 -35.23 1.66 13.05
CA ALA A 525 -34.44 0.52 13.48
C ALA A 525 -34.64 -0.65 12.51
N HIS A 526 -33.55 -1.16 11.93
CA HIS A 526 -33.58 -2.41 11.17
C HIS A 526 -33.94 -3.54 12.17
N GLN A 527 -35.14 -4.12 12.02
CA GLN A 527 -35.47 -5.36 12.71
C GLN A 527 -34.64 -6.48 12.05
N PRO A 528 -33.88 -7.27 12.80
CA PRO A 528 -33.24 -8.45 12.24
C PRO A 528 -34.33 -9.47 11.89
N GLY A 529 -34.37 -9.83 10.56
CA GLY A 529 -35.12 -10.96 10.07
C GLY A 529 -34.37 -12.27 10.36
#